data_5232486a4fc7e8f98e72fb961e13c6b0
#
_entry.id   5232486a4fc7e8f98e72fb961e13c6b0
#
_cell.length_a   1.000
_cell.length_b   1.000
_cell.length_c   1.000
_cell.angle_alpha   90.00
_cell.angle_beta   90.00
_cell.angle_gamma   90.00
#
_symmetry.space_group_name_H-M   'P 1'
#
loop_
_entity.id
_entity.type
_entity.pdbx_description
1 polymer ?
#
loop_
_entity_poly.entity_id
_entity_poly.type
_entity_poly.pdbx_seq_one_letter_code
_entity_poly.pdbx_strand_id
1 'polypeptide(L)'
;MKKIILTILVSFLSLSAFAERIVMVTHGEGKDPFWPVVQKGGEDAARHVGADFEYIFNPSGDMGDMAKSIAAAAATQPDGMVVSLPDPEALGQAIKDAVAAGIPVITMNSGLESSASLGALMHVGQPEYLAGQSAGARAKAEGATKALCMIQEAYNTALTDRCGGYAEAIPTELVDSSNDPATIPTRAAAGLQA
;
A
#
# COMPACT_ATOMS: atom_id res chain seq x y z
N MET A 1 -12.26 -30.82 67.88
CA MET A 1 -11.50 -30.88 66.60
C MET A 1 -12.30 -30.13 65.54
N LYS A 2 -11.94 -28.85 65.27
CA LYS A 2 -12.64 -28.02 64.32
C LYS A 2 -11.99 -28.21 62.95
N LYS A 3 -12.73 -28.72 61.96
CA LYS A 3 -12.27 -28.85 60.57
C LYS A 3 -12.43 -27.48 59.88
N ILE A 4 -11.32 -26.84 59.54
CA ILE A 4 -11.28 -25.61 58.72
C ILE A 4 -11.42 -26.05 57.27
N ILE A 5 -12.52 -25.76 56.62
CA ILE A 5 -12.68 -25.95 55.16
C ILE A 5 -12.14 -24.69 54.49
N LEU A 6 -10.97 -24.83 53.88
CA LEU A 6 -10.36 -23.76 53.04
C LEU A 6 -11.01 -23.78 51.66
N THR A 7 -11.95 -22.87 51.44
CA THR A 7 -12.58 -22.68 50.13
C THR A 7 -11.63 -21.85 49.25
N ILE A 8 -10.96 -22.48 48.28
CA ILE A 8 -10.15 -21.82 47.29
C ILE A 8 -11.11 -21.21 46.26
N LEU A 9 -11.28 -19.90 46.31
CA LEU A 9 -12.00 -19.14 45.31
C LEU A 9 -11.09 -18.95 44.06
N VAL A 10 -11.23 -19.82 43.07
CA VAL A 10 -10.57 -19.70 41.78
C VAL A 10 -11.30 -18.63 41.02
N SER A 11 -10.77 -17.40 41.05
CA SER A 11 -11.22 -16.31 40.20
C SER A 11 -10.84 -16.63 38.76
N PHE A 12 -11.80 -17.07 37.95
CA PHE A 12 -11.65 -17.10 36.49
C PHE A 12 -11.60 -15.65 36.02
N LEU A 13 -10.40 -15.11 35.83
CA LEU A 13 -10.21 -13.92 34.99
C LEU A 13 -10.57 -14.34 33.57
N SER A 14 -11.79 -14.04 33.17
CA SER A 14 -12.16 -14.10 31.76
C SER A 14 -11.31 -13.06 31.04
N LEU A 15 -10.21 -13.47 30.42
CA LEU A 15 -9.57 -12.65 29.40
C LEU A 15 -10.61 -12.53 28.28
N SER A 16 -11.27 -11.39 28.23
CA SER A 16 -11.99 -11.00 27.02
C SER A 16 -10.94 -10.91 25.92
N ALA A 17 -10.91 -11.89 25.05
CA ALA A 17 -10.16 -11.78 23.80
C ALA A 17 -10.87 -10.67 23.00
N PHE A 18 -10.33 -9.45 23.04
CA PHE A 18 -10.72 -8.41 22.10
C PHE A 18 -10.22 -8.86 20.73
N ALA A 19 -11.06 -8.69 19.72
CA ALA A 19 -10.63 -8.90 18.34
C ALA A 19 -9.48 -7.92 18.05
N GLU A 20 -8.41 -8.42 17.42
CA GLU A 20 -7.32 -7.55 16.98
C GLU A 20 -7.86 -6.54 15.96
N ARG A 21 -7.51 -5.26 16.11
CA ARG A 21 -7.97 -4.19 15.23
C ARG A 21 -6.88 -3.82 14.22
N ILE A 22 -7.18 -4.04 12.95
CA ILE A 22 -6.29 -3.74 11.84
C ILE A 22 -6.82 -2.54 11.05
N VAL A 23 -5.98 -1.54 10.85
CA VAL A 23 -6.32 -0.35 10.04
C VAL A 23 -5.52 -0.38 8.75
N MET A 24 -6.22 -0.30 7.62
CA MET A 24 -5.61 -0.19 6.29
C MET A 24 -5.80 1.23 5.76
N VAL A 25 -4.69 1.89 5.40
CA VAL A 25 -4.69 3.24 4.81
C VAL A 25 -4.13 3.17 3.40
N THR A 26 -4.89 3.63 2.41
CA THR A 26 -4.47 3.59 1.01
C THR A 26 -4.60 4.94 0.31
N HIS A 27 -3.70 5.16 -0.64
CA HIS A 27 -3.80 6.26 -1.60
C HIS A 27 -4.80 5.93 -2.71
N GLY A 28 -5.05 6.89 -3.56
CA GLY A 28 -5.78 6.78 -4.82
C GLY A 28 -6.32 8.13 -5.24
N GLU A 29 -6.94 8.15 -6.40
CA GLU A 29 -7.62 9.33 -6.92
C GLU A 29 -9.03 8.98 -7.40
N GLY A 30 -10.00 9.82 -7.02
CA GLY A 30 -11.35 9.72 -7.52
C GLY A 30 -12.03 8.38 -7.26
N LYS A 31 -12.44 7.70 -8.34
CA LYS A 31 -13.15 6.41 -8.32
C LYS A 31 -12.32 5.28 -8.92
N ASP A 32 -11.08 5.15 -8.53
CA ASP A 32 -10.21 4.07 -8.99
C ASP A 32 -10.84 2.69 -8.65
N PRO A 33 -11.12 1.83 -9.63
CA PRO A 33 -11.77 0.55 -9.43
C PRO A 33 -10.85 -0.50 -8.75
N PHE A 34 -9.56 -0.24 -8.65
CA PHE A 34 -8.59 -1.14 -8.02
C PHE A 34 -8.81 -1.24 -6.50
N TRP A 35 -8.97 -0.10 -5.83
CA TRP A 35 -9.01 -0.04 -4.38
C TRP A 35 -10.21 -0.73 -3.72
N PRO A 36 -11.42 -0.74 -4.29
CA PRO A 36 -12.52 -1.56 -3.77
C PRO A 36 -12.23 -3.06 -3.74
N VAL A 37 -11.42 -3.57 -4.67
CA VAL A 37 -10.98 -4.98 -4.68
C VAL A 37 -10.02 -5.24 -3.53
N VAL A 38 -9.08 -4.33 -3.30
CA VAL A 38 -8.13 -4.40 -2.17
C VAL A 38 -8.86 -4.33 -0.84
N GLN A 39 -9.78 -3.38 -0.67
CA GLN A 39 -10.64 -3.27 0.52
C GLN A 39 -11.37 -4.59 0.80
N LYS A 40 -12.03 -5.14 -0.23
CA LYS A 40 -12.74 -6.41 -0.11
C LYS A 40 -11.83 -7.55 0.36
N GLY A 41 -10.59 -7.60 -0.15
CA GLY A 41 -9.58 -8.56 0.30
C GLY A 41 -9.24 -8.42 1.77
N GLY A 42 -9.05 -7.18 2.25
CA GLY A 42 -8.83 -6.88 3.67
C GLY A 42 -10.00 -7.29 4.55
N GLU A 43 -11.22 -6.96 4.16
CA GLU A 43 -12.44 -7.37 4.87
C GLU A 43 -12.62 -8.89 4.95
N ASP A 44 -12.33 -9.61 3.86
CA ASP A 44 -12.42 -11.06 3.82
C ASP A 44 -11.34 -11.71 4.71
N ALA A 45 -10.12 -11.19 4.70
CA ALA A 45 -9.03 -11.66 5.53
C ALA A 45 -9.35 -11.44 7.03
N ALA A 46 -9.79 -10.24 7.40
CA ALA A 46 -10.16 -9.92 8.77
C ALA A 46 -11.28 -10.83 9.30
N ARG A 47 -12.31 -11.05 8.48
CA ARG A 47 -13.39 -11.98 8.82
C ARG A 47 -12.89 -13.42 9.02
N HIS A 48 -11.91 -13.84 8.22
CA HIS A 48 -11.35 -15.18 8.31
C HIS A 48 -10.58 -15.41 9.62
N VAL A 49 -9.85 -14.38 10.08
CA VAL A 49 -9.05 -14.47 11.32
C VAL A 49 -9.78 -13.96 12.56
N GLY A 50 -10.97 -13.37 12.42
CA GLY A 50 -11.76 -12.82 13.53
C GLY A 50 -11.25 -11.48 14.03
N ALA A 51 -10.61 -10.69 13.18
CA ALA A 51 -10.12 -9.34 13.48
C ALA A 51 -11.16 -8.26 13.12
N ASP A 52 -11.11 -7.12 13.80
CA ASP A 52 -11.79 -5.90 13.40
C ASP A 52 -10.98 -5.19 12.31
N PHE A 53 -11.63 -4.74 11.25
CA PHE A 53 -10.97 -4.12 10.10
C PHE A 53 -11.55 -2.74 9.80
N GLU A 54 -10.67 -1.76 9.71
CA GLU A 54 -10.98 -0.40 9.29
C GLU A 54 -10.23 -0.05 8.00
N TYR A 55 -10.94 0.51 7.02
CA TYR A 55 -10.36 0.93 5.76
C TYR A 55 -10.47 2.44 5.59
N ILE A 56 -9.33 3.10 5.36
CA ILE A 56 -9.22 4.53 5.12
C ILE A 56 -8.66 4.74 3.72
N PHE A 57 -9.49 5.28 2.84
CA PHE A 57 -9.11 5.63 1.47
C PHE A 57 -8.91 7.13 1.34
N ASN A 58 -7.82 7.55 0.68
CA ASN A 58 -7.51 8.95 0.43
C ASN A 58 -7.71 9.26 -1.06
N PRO A 59 -8.87 9.78 -1.46
CA PRO A 59 -9.25 9.95 -2.86
C PRO A 59 -8.70 11.22 -3.51
N SER A 60 -8.03 12.09 -2.76
CA SER A 60 -7.53 13.38 -3.25
C SER A 60 -6.24 13.29 -4.07
N GLY A 61 -5.51 12.20 -3.97
CA GLY A 61 -4.14 12.12 -4.48
C GLY A 61 -3.12 12.97 -3.71
N ASP A 62 -3.55 13.66 -2.64
CA ASP A 62 -2.66 14.46 -1.79
C ASP A 62 -1.96 13.58 -0.76
N MET A 63 -0.65 13.43 -0.90
CA MET A 63 0.16 12.62 0.01
C MET A 63 0.29 13.23 1.40
N GLY A 64 0.18 14.55 1.53
CA GLY A 64 0.14 15.23 2.83
C GLY A 64 -1.14 14.89 3.61
N ASP A 65 -2.29 14.77 2.93
CA ASP A 65 -3.53 14.32 3.57
C ASP A 65 -3.48 12.83 3.92
N MET A 66 -2.84 12.02 3.09
CA MET A 66 -2.62 10.61 3.42
C MET A 66 -1.69 10.46 4.63
N ALA A 67 -0.62 11.23 4.73
CA ALA A 67 0.27 11.23 5.90
C ALA A 67 -0.50 11.57 7.19
N LYS A 68 -1.40 12.56 7.16
CA LYS A 68 -2.30 12.88 8.28
C LYS A 68 -3.23 11.71 8.62
N SER A 69 -3.76 11.01 7.63
CA SER A 69 -4.62 9.83 7.83
C SER A 69 -3.85 8.69 8.50
N ILE A 70 -2.59 8.44 8.08
CA ILE A 70 -1.70 7.45 8.73
C ILE A 70 -1.45 7.84 10.19
N ALA A 71 -1.10 9.11 10.46
CA ALA A 71 -0.86 9.59 11.81
C ALA A 71 -2.12 9.49 12.69
N ALA A 72 -3.28 9.86 12.15
CA ALA A 72 -4.57 9.75 12.86
C ALA A 72 -4.92 8.29 13.18
N ALA A 73 -4.73 7.38 12.23
CA ALA A 73 -4.92 5.96 12.45
C ALA A 73 -3.97 5.43 13.55
N ALA A 74 -2.69 5.77 13.48
CA ALA A 74 -1.70 5.36 14.49
C ALA A 74 -2.03 5.89 15.90
N ALA A 75 -2.54 7.13 16.00
CA ALA A 75 -2.96 7.71 17.29
C ALA A 75 -4.10 6.92 17.97
N THR A 76 -4.87 6.13 17.25
CA THR A 76 -5.89 5.25 17.80
C THR A 76 -5.34 3.93 18.36
N GLN A 77 -4.03 3.69 18.26
CA GLN A 77 -3.33 2.49 18.75
C GLN A 77 -3.96 1.18 18.25
N PRO A 78 -4.02 0.93 16.91
CA PRO A 78 -4.45 -0.35 16.38
C PRO A 78 -3.41 -1.45 16.67
N ASP A 79 -3.83 -2.72 16.63
CA ASP A 79 -2.93 -3.86 16.80
C ASP A 79 -2.03 -4.08 15.57
N GLY A 80 -2.38 -3.50 14.41
CA GLY A 80 -1.55 -3.47 13.23
C GLY A 80 -2.06 -2.48 12.18
N MET A 81 -1.16 -2.04 11.31
CA MET A 81 -1.49 -1.17 10.19
C MET A 81 -1.00 -1.74 8.87
N VAL A 82 -1.80 -1.55 7.82
CA VAL A 82 -1.41 -1.81 6.44
C VAL A 82 -1.45 -0.50 5.67
N VAL A 83 -0.35 -0.12 5.02
CA VAL A 83 -0.22 1.20 4.38
C VAL A 83 0.29 1.05 2.95
N SER A 84 -0.39 1.61 1.97
CA SER A 84 0.19 1.75 0.63
C SER A 84 1.25 2.86 0.64
N LEU A 85 2.35 2.66 -0.10
CA LEU A 85 3.54 3.54 -0.01
C LEU A 85 3.94 4.08 -1.39
N PRO A 86 3.08 4.89 -2.06
CA PRO A 86 3.38 5.42 -3.39
C PRO A 86 4.48 6.48 -3.36
N ASP A 87 4.57 7.27 -2.31
CA ASP A 87 5.56 8.33 -2.10
C ASP A 87 6.26 8.12 -0.75
N PRO A 88 7.42 7.45 -0.72
CA PRO A 88 8.17 7.23 0.52
C PRO A 88 8.71 8.50 1.17
N GLU A 89 8.93 9.58 0.40
CA GLU A 89 9.40 10.86 0.93
C GLU A 89 8.28 11.54 1.74
N ALA A 90 7.09 11.61 1.19
CA ALA A 90 5.94 12.24 1.84
C ALA A 90 5.39 11.42 3.01
N LEU A 91 5.34 10.08 2.89
CA LEU A 91 4.67 9.20 3.85
C LEU A 91 5.62 8.56 4.88
N GLY A 92 6.92 8.53 4.59
CA GLY A 92 7.87 7.76 5.36
C GLY A 92 7.96 8.16 6.83
N GLN A 93 7.83 9.46 7.15
CA GLN A 93 7.88 9.91 8.55
C GLN A 93 6.67 9.40 9.34
N ALA A 94 5.47 9.48 8.79
CA ALA A 94 4.26 8.99 9.46
C ALA A 94 4.31 7.46 9.73
N ILE A 95 4.89 6.70 8.79
CA ILE A 95 5.11 5.26 8.98
C ILE A 95 6.14 4.99 10.09
N LYS A 96 7.28 5.70 10.10
CA LYS A 96 8.30 5.58 11.15
C LYS A 96 7.73 5.90 12.52
N ASP A 97 6.90 6.92 12.63
CA ASP A 97 6.27 7.32 13.88
C ASP A 97 5.30 6.25 14.39
N ALA A 98 4.52 5.63 13.50
CA ALA A 98 3.66 4.50 13.84
C ALA A 98 4.47 3.28 14.35
N VAL A 99 5.56 2.94 13.65
CA VAL A 99 6.49 1.87 14.07
C VAL A 99 7.13 2.19 15.42
N ALA A 100 7.58 3.43 15.62
CA ALA A 100 8.17 3.88 16.89
C ALA A 100 7.17 3.87 18.06
N ALA A 101 5.88 4.02 17.77
CA ALA A 101 4.79 3.87 18.74
C ALA A 101 4.50 2.37 19.08
N GLY A 102 5.24 1.44 18.48
CA GLY A 102 5.10 -0.01 18.71
C GLY A 102 4.03 -0.67 17.86
N ILE A 103 3.46 0.00 16.87
CA ILE A 103 2.45 -0.55 15.98
C ILE A 103 3.15 -1.34 14.87
N PRO A 104 2.85 -2.65 14.70
CA PRO A 104 3.31 -3.41 13.56
C PRO A 104 2.76 -2.82 12.24
N VAL A 105 3.64 -2.46 11.30
CA VAL A 105 3.26 -1.89 10.01
C VAL A 105 3.65 -2.83 8.88
N ILE A 106 2.74 -3.09 7.97
CA ILE A 106 2.98 -3.74 6.68
C ILE A 106 2.77 -2.70 5.59
N THR A 107 3.71 -2.55 4.67
CA THR A 107 3.48 -1.74 3.47
C THR A 107 2.92 -2.60 2.35
N MET A 108 2.18 -1.99 1.43
CA MET A 108 1.59 -2.71 0.32
C MET A 108 1.57 -1.91 -0.98
N ASN A 109 1.38 -2.60 -2.09
CA ASN A 109 1.24 -2.09 -3.46
C ASN A 109 2.52 -1.42 -3.97
N SER A 110 2.84 -0.22 -3.50
CA SER A 110 3.99 0.59 -3.91
C SER A 110 5.04 0.70 -2.80
N GLY A 111 6.28 1.07 -3.12
CA GLY A 111 7.32 1.43 -2.15
C GLY A 111 8.11 0.26 -1.58
N LEU A 112 8.20 -0.87 -2.29
CA LEU A 112 8.97 -2.05 -1.86
C LEU A 112 10.38 -1.69 -1.40
N GLU A 113 11.12 -0.90 -2.18
CA GLU A 113 12.52 -0.56 -1.93
C GLU A 113 12.73 0.25 -0.64
N SER A 114 11.72 0.99 -0.23
CA SER A 114 11.77 1.85 0.97
C SER A 114 11.20 1.18 2.23
N SER A 115 10.35 0.16 2.06
CA SER A 115 9.58 -0.47 3.13
C SER A 115 10.43 -0.87 4.34
N ALA A 116 11.50 -1.63 4.13
CA ALA A 116 12.36 -2.12 5.22
C ALA A 116 13.06 -0.97 5.97
N SER A 117 13.50 0.08 5.27
CA SER A 117 14.18 1.23 5.86
C SER A 117 13.26 2.10 6.73
N LEU A 118 11.95 1.97 6.55
CA LEU A 118 10.94 2.64 7.37
C LEU A 118 10.55 1.82 8.62
N GLY A 119 11.09 0.60 8.77
CA GLY A 119 10.80 -0.28 9.89
C GLY A 119 9.54 -1.13 9.71
N ALA A 120 8.97 -1.19 8.50
CA ALA A 120 7.85 -2.08 8.22
C ALA A 120 8.28 -3.55 8.33
N LEU A 121 7.38 -4.40 8.82
CA LEU A 121 7.64 -5.84 9.00
C LEU A 121 7.85 -6.56 7.68
N MET A 122 7.09 -6.16 6.66
CA MET A 122 7.18 -6.70 5.31
C MET A 122 6.47 -5.78 4.31
N HIS A 123 6.67 -6.08 3.03
CA HIS A 123 5.93 -5.48 1.93
C HIS A 123 5.10 -6.54 1.20
N VAL A 124 3.86 -6.19 0.85
CA VAL A 124 2.97 -7.02 0.02
C VAL A 124 2.73 -6.31 -1.31
N GLY A 125 3.44 -6.72 -2.34
CA GLY A 125 3.39 -6.09 -3.67
C GLY A 125 4.27 -6.86 -4.65
N GLN A 126 4.40 -6.32 -5.85
CA GLN A 126 5.33 -6.90 -6.83
C GLN A 126 6.63 -6.07 -6.86
N PRO A 127 7.76 -6.68 -7.21
CA PRO A 127 9.01 -5.94 -7.48
C PRO A 127 8.88 -5.25 -8.84
N GLU A 128 8.50 -3.97 -8.82
CA GLU A 128 8.06 -3.24 -10.02
C GLU A 128 9.15 -3.09 -11.09
N TYR A 129 10.39 -2.84 -10.65
CA TYR A 129 11.50 -2.73 -11.57
C TYR A 129 11.73 -4.05 -12.34
N LEU A 130 11.71 -5.20 -11.63
CA LEU A 130 11.86 -6.52 -12.24
C LEU A 130 10.68 -6.86 -13.17
N ALA A 131 9.47 -6.45 -12.79
CA ALA A 131 8.29 -6.59 -13.63
C ALA A 131 8.44 -5.79 -14.93
N GLY A 132 8.96 -4.56 -14.83
CA GLY A 132 9.32 -3.73 -15.98
C GLY A 132 10.36 -4.37 -16.89
N GLN A 133 11.45 -4.88 -16.33
CA GLN A 133 12.49 -5.59 -17.08
C GLN A 133 11.91 -6.79 -17.86
N SER A 134 11.09 -7.59 -17.20
CA SER A 134 10.44 -8.75 -17.81
C SER A 134 9.52 -8.37 -18.96
N ALA A 135 8.72 -7.31 -18.78
CA ALA A 135 7.82 -6.79 -19.80
C ALA A 135 8.58 -6.19 -20.98
N GLY A 136 9.64 -5.42 -20.74
CA GLY A 136 10.51 -4.84 -21.76
C GLY A 136 11.24 -5.90 -22.58
N ALA A 137 11.79 -6.91 -21.91
CA ALA A 137 12.44 -8.05 -22.58
C ALA A 137 11.46 -8.80 -23.50
N ARG A 138 10.23 -8.99 -23.05
CA ARG A 138 9.15 -9.62 -23.85
C ARG A 138 8.79 -8.77 -25.06
N ALA A 139 8.59 -7.48 -24.89
CA ALA A 139 8.26 -6.56 -25.98
C ALA A 139 9.38 -6.53 -27.05
N LYS A 140 10.64 -6.48 -26.61
CA LYS A 140 11.81 -6.55 -27.51
C LYS A 140 11.83 -7.86 -28.31
N ALA A 141 11.57 -8.99 -27.68
CA ALA A 141 11.51 -10.28 -28.34
C ALA A 141 10.39 -10.37 -29.38
N GLU A 142 9.31 -9.62 -29.18
CA GLU A 142 8.20 -9.49 -30.12
C GLU A 142 8.42 -8.43 -31.21
N GLY A 143 9.60 -7.78 -31.23
CA GLY A 143 10.02 -6.84 -32.28
C GLY A 143 9.72 -5.38 -31.98
N ALA A 144 9.33 -5.03 -30.75
CA ALA A 144 9.18 -3.64 -30.36
C ALA A 144 10.53 -2.92 -30.36
N THR A 145 10.59 -1.72 -30.93
CA THR A 145 11.81 -0.90 -31.05
C THR A 145 11.74 0.40 -30.25
N LYS A 146 10.55 0.83 -29.86
CA LYS A 146 10.27 2.02 -29.07
C LYS A 146 9.01 1.76 -28.23
N ALA A 147 8.91 2.33 -27.05
CA ALA A 147 7.73 2.25 -26.19
C ALA A 147 7.35 3.59 -25.59
N LEU A 148 6.08 3.67 -25.24
CA LEU A 148 5.52 4.72 -24.42
C LEU A 148 5.10 4.11 -23.09
N CYS A 149 5.66 4.60 -21.98
CA CYS A 149 5.25 4.22 -20.63
C CYS A 149 4.39 5.32 -20.03
N MET A 150 3.13 5.02 -19.82
CA MET A 150 2.17 5.97 -19.27
C MET A 150 2.02 5.75 -17.77
N ILE A 151 2.17 6.82 -16.99
CA ILE A 151 1.96 6.82 -15.54
C ILE A 151 0.79 7.74 -15.20
N GLN A 152 -0.12 7.27 -14.36
CA GLN A 152 -1.29 8.06 -13.95
C GLN A 152 -1.09 8.83 -12.64
N GLU A 153 -0.08 8.46 -11.87
CA GLU A 153 0.26 9.07 -10.56
C GLU A 153 1.75 9.40 -10.56
N ALA A 154 2.10 10.65 -10.91
CA ALA A 154 3.49 11.07 -11.07
C ALA A 154 4.33 10.96 -9.79
N TYR A 155 3.67 10.97 -8.62
CA TYR A 155 4.32 10.78 -7.31
C TYR A 155 4.59 9.31 -6.96
N ASN A 156 4.01 8.36 -7.70
CA ASN A 156 4.05 6.94 -7.36
C ASN A 156 5.32 6.26 -7.89
N THR A 157 6.25 5.97 -6.99
CA THR A 157 7.55 5.36 -7.30
C THR A 157 7.43 4.00 -8.00
N ALA A 158 6.40 3.21 -7.69
CA ALA A 158 6.18 1.91 -8.33
C ALA A 158 5.99 2.04 -9.86
N LEU A 159 5.34 3.11 -10.31
CA LEU A 159 5.09 3.35 -11.74
C LEU A 159 6.37 3.74 -12.45
N THR A 160 7.17 4.63 -11.88
CA THR A 160 8.47 5.03 -12.43
C THR A 160 9.47 3.89 -12.43
N ASP A 161 9.50 3.06 -11.39
CA ASP A 161 10.35 1.87 -11.30
C ASP A 161 10.00 0.86 -12.40
N ARG A 162 8.72 0.60 -12.63
CA ARG A 162 8.27 -0.29 -13.71
C ARG A 162 8.66 0.23 -15.09
N CYS A 163 8.48 1.52 -15.33
CA CYS A 163 8.90 2.16 -16.57
C CYS A 163 10.42 2.13 -16.73
N GLY A 164 11.18 2.36 -15.65
CA GLY A 164 12.66 2.28 -15.64
C GLY A 164 13.17 0.90 -16.00
N GLY A 165 12.62 -0.15 -15.38
CA GLY A 165 12.95 -1.53 -15.74
C GLY A 165 12.61 -1.86 -17.19
N TYR A 166 11.49 -1.39 -17.70
CA TYR A 166 11.10 -1.59 -19.10
C TYR A 166 12.08 -0.90 -20.07
N ALA A 167 12.52 0.30 -19.71
CA ALA A 167 13.43 1.11 -20.55
C ALA A 167 14.83 0.48 -20.73
N GLU A 168 15.24 -0.47 -19.90
CA GLU A 168 16.49 -1.20 -20.08
C GLU A 168 16.51 -2.04 -21.37
N ALA A 169 15.35 -2.51 -21.80
CA ALA A 169 15.26 -3.38 -22.96
C ALA A 169 15.12 -2.63 -24.29
N ILE A 170 14.32 -1.56 -24.31
CA ILE A 170 14.02 -0.73 -25.48
C ILE A 170 13.85 0.74 -25.09
N PRO A 171 14.20 1.70 -25.97
CA PRO A 171 13.95 3.11 -25.73
C PRO A 171 12.49 3.36 -25.33
N THR A 172 12.30 4.02 -24.21
CA THR A 172 10.97 4.21 -23.61
C THR A 172 10.78 5.66 -23.20
N GLU A 173 9.72 6.28 -23.70
CA GLU A 173 9.31 7.62 -23.30
C GLU A 173 8.32 7.52 -22.15
N LEU A 174 8.55 8.31 -21.09
CA LEU A 174 7.66 8.41 -19.93
C LEU A 174 6.65 9.53 -20.16
N VAL A 175 5.38 9.22 -20.02
CA VAL A 175 4.28 10.20 -20.16
C VAL A 175 3.39 10.18 -18.93
N ASP A 176 3.27 11.32 -18.27
CA ASP A 176 2.23 11.53 -17.25
C ASP A 176 0.85 11.56 -17.92
N SER A 177 0.07 10.51 -17.74
CA SER A 177 -1.28 10.39 -18.31
C SER A 177 -2.36 11.03 -17.46
N SER A 178 -2.07 11.37 -16.22
CA SER A 178 -3.03 11.67 -15.15
C SER A 178 -4.10 10.57 -14.96
N ASN A 179 -4.91 10.69 -13.92
CA ASN A 179 -6.04 9.79 -13.65
C ASN A 179 -7.36 10.22 -14.32
N ASP A 180 -7.36 11.29 -15.11
CA ASP A 180 -8.55 11.72 -15.83
C ASP A 180 -8.72 10.95 -17.15
N PRO A 181 -9.72 10.05 -17.26
CA PRO A 181 -9.96 9.27 -18.49
C PRO A 181 -10.17 10.12 -19.72
N ALA A 182 -10.64 11.37 -19.56
CA ALA A 182 -10.86 12.27 -20.70
C ALA A 182 -9.53 12.76 -21.31
N THR A 183 -8.46 12.84 -20.55
CA THR A 183 -7.15 13.34 -21.00
C THR A 183 -6.22 12.25 -21.51
N ILE A 184 -6.37 11.01 -21.05
CA ILE A 184 -5.51 9.87 -21.37
C ILE A 184 -5.32 9.68 -22.90
N PRO A 185 -6.39 9.64 -23.74
CA PRO A 185 -6.21 9.44 -25.17
C PRO A 185 -5.39 10.54 -25.85
N THR A 186 -5.59 11.79 -25.43
CA THR A 186 -4.85 12.94 -26.00
C THR A 186 -3.38 12.89 -25.60
N ARG A 187 -3.07 12.57 -24.35
CA ARG A 187 -1.70 12.45 -23.86
C ARG A 187 -0.97 11.26 -24.50
N ALA A 188 -1.65 10.13 -24.66
CA ALA A 188 -1.11 8.98 -25.38
C ALA A 188 -0.80 9.31 -26.84
N ALA A 189 -1.73 9.97 -27.53
CA ALA A 189 -1.54 10.37 -28.93
C ALA A 189 -0.36 11.36 -29.09
N ALA A 190 -0.20 12.31 -28.17
CA ALA A 190 0.94 13.23 -28.17
C ALA A 190 2.27 12.52 -27.99
N GLY A 191 2.39 11.57 -27.04
CA GLY A 191 3.59 10.79 -26.83
C GLY A 191 3.93 9.87 -28.00
N LEU A 192 2.94 9.38 -28.75
CA LEU A 192 3.19 8.55 -29.95
C LEU A 192 3.70 9.36 -31.16
N GLN A 193 3.58 10.69 -31.12
CA GLN A 193 4.02 11.59 -32.20
C GLN A 193 5.41 12.19 -31.97
N ALA A 194 5.91 12.09 -30.73
CA ALA A 194 7.24 12.56 -30.33
C ALA A 194 8.32 11.50 -30.62
#